data_e37f84c874189cb0f7fb509572fc5fb3
#
_entry.id   e37f84c874189cb0f7fb509572fc5fb3
#
_cell.length_a   1.000
_cell.length_b   1.000
_cell.length_c   1.000
_cell.angle_alpha   90.00
_cell.angle_beta   90.00
_cell.angle_gamma   90.00
#
_symmetry.space_group_name_H-M   'P 1'
#
loop_
_entity.id
_entity.type
_entity.pdbx_description
1 polymer ?
#
loop_
_entity_poly.entity_id
_entity_poly.type
_entity_poly.pdbx_seq_one_letter_code
_entity_poly.pdbx_strand_id
1 'polypeptide(L)'
;MGYGHYEPLRHYAEVHLRLSPAPRGSGISFDSECPTDILAQNWQNLVRTHVFEKKHKGVLTGSELCDVKVTLLTGRSHLKHTEGGDFREATYRAIRQGLGTIAASGQNDTAGALLRFSISLESEQAGRLMADLQRMECSFGSPQMEEERMILEGRGPAAVLSGYGREFISYTRGKGVMSFWFDGYEPCKHQQEIVEQIGYQRERDLENPSCSVFCSHGAGFPVPWDEVQNYIHCK
;
A
#
# COMPACT_ATOMS: atom_id res chain seq x y z
N MET A 1 -5.59 -8.13 12.16
CA MET A 1 -4.73 -9.31 12.41
C MET A 1 -4.42 -9.93 11.07
N GLY A 2 -3.20 -10.45 10.91
CA GLY A 2 -2.76 -11.19 9.73
C GLY A 2 -2.19 -12.54 10.15
N TYR A 3 -2.66 -13.60 9.52
CA TYR A 3 -2.27 -14.99 9.78
C TYR A 3 -1.60 -15.55 8.53
N GLY A 4 -0.38 -16.05 8.67
CA GLY A 4 0.35 -16.68 7.59
C GLY A 4 0.84 -18.05 8.01
N HIS A 5 0.50 -19.04 7.21
CA HIS A 5 0.92 -20.42 7.42
C HIS A 5 1.54 -20.97 6.13
N TYR A 6 2.66 -21.66 6.27
CA TYR A 6 3.34 -22.30 5.16
C TYR A 6 3.84 -23.67 5.56
N GLU A 7 3.16 -24.70 5.08
CA GLU A 7 3.40 -26.11 5.39
C GLU A 7 3.26 -27.01 4.15
N PRO A 8 4.02 -26.78 3.07
CA PRO A 8 4.18 -27.82 2.07
C PRO A 8 4.98 -28.99 2.69
N LEU A 9 4.90 -30.15 2.07
CA LEU A 9 5.54 -31.36 2.59
C LEU A 9 6.98 -31.13 3.09
N ARG A 10 7.25 -31.43 4.38
CA ARG A 10 8.54 -31.24 5.09
C ARG A 10 8.99 -29.80 5.29
N HIS A 11 8.09 -28.85 5.23
CA HIS A 11 8.29 -27.44 5.60
C HIS A 11 7.26 -27.03 6.63
N TYR A 12 7.56 -26.07 7.49
CA TYR A 12 6.60 -25.56 8.47
C TYR A 12 7.02 -24.19 8.98
N ALA A 13 6.16 -23.22 8.84
CA ALA A 13 6.19 -21.97 9.60
C ALA A 13 4.79 -21.37 9.75
N GLU A 14 4.51 -20.83 10.93
CA GLU A 14 3.31 -20.03 11.18
C GLU A 14 3.70 -18.70 11.82
N VAL A 15 3.06 -17.62 11.39
CA VAL A 15 3.32 -16.25 11.84
C VAL A 15 2.00 -15.50 12.00
N HIS A 16 1.78 -14.89 13.15
CA HIS A 16 0.66 -14.00 13.41
C HIS A 16 1.15 -12.58 13.60
N LEU A 17 0.64 -11.67 12.77
CA LEU A 17 1.04 -10.28 12.76
C LEU A 17 -0.15 -9.37 13.10
N ARG A 18 0.12 -8.31 13.84
CA ARG A 18 -0.79 -7.16 13.94
C ARG A 18 -0.30 -6.09 12.97
N LEU A 19 -1.17 -5.65 12.07
CA LEU A 19 -0.94 -4.51 11.19
C LEU A 19 -1.68 -3.31 11.78
N SER A 20 -0.95 -2.23 12.03
CA SER A 20 -1.49 -0.99 12.57
C SER A 20 -1.07 0.18 11.70
N PRO A 21 -1.93 1.21 11.51
CA PRO A 21 -1.52 2.41 10.80
C PRO A 21 -0.38 3.08 11.56
N ALA A 22 0.53 3.68 10.81
CA ALA A 22 1.66 4.45 11.31
C ALA A 22 1.59 5.91 10.80
N PRO A 23 2.31 6.86 11.38
CA PRO A 23 2.33 8.24 10.93
C PRO A 23 2.72 8.35 9.45
N ARG A 24 2.13 9.31 8.75
CA ARG A 24 2.44 9.56 7.33
C ARG A 24 3.93 9.79 7.08
N GLY A 25 4.43 9.14 6.03
CA GLY A 25 5.82 9.21 5.64
C GLY A 25 6.77 8.40 6.53
N SER A 26 6.25 7.63 7.49
CA SER A 26 7.07 6.79 8.37
C SER A 26 7.51 5.47 7.71
N GLY A 27 6.90 5.12 6.58
CA GLY A 27 7.17 3.86 5.90
C GLY A 27 6.70 2.64 6.68
N ILE A 28 7.42 1.52 6.54
CA ILE A 28 7.13 0.29 7.28
C ILE A 28 8.03 0.22 8.51
N SER A 29 7.46 -0.11 9.66
CA SER A 29 8.18 -0.39 10.89
C SER A 29 7.83 -1.77 11.44
N PHE A 30 8.75 -2.36 12.20
CA PHE A 30 8.56 -3.69 12.79
C PHE A 30 8.83 -3.67 14.29
N ASP A 31 8.01 -4.42 15.02
CA ASP A 31 8.14 -4.67 16.45
C ASP A 31 7.79 -6.13 16.76
N SER A 32 8.22 -6.65 17.91
CA SER A 32 7.85 -7.99 18.37
C SER A 32 7.35 -7.94 19.81
N GLU A 33 6.17 -8.48 20.02
CA GLU A 33 5.57 -8.78 21.32
C GLU A 33 5.61 -10.29 21.59
N CYS A 34 6.18 -11.09 20.66
CA CYS A 34 6.28 -12.53 20.82
C CYS A 34 7.36 -12.93 21.83
N PRO A 35 7.01 -13.70 22.87
CA PRO A 35 8.00 -14.23 23.80
C PRO A 35 9.01 -15.18 23.12
N THR A 36 10.26 -15.15 23.56
CA THR A 36 11.34 -15.97 22.96
C THR A 36 11.23 -17.46 23.25
N ASP A 37 10.47 -17.85 24.26
CA ASP A 37 10.11 -19.23 24.58
C ASP A 37 9.01 -19.79 23.66
N ILE A 38 8.18 -18.90 23.08
CA ILE A 38 7.17 -19.25 22.08
C ILE A 38 7.81 -19.37 20.68
N LEU A 39 8.60 -18.34 20.30
CA LEU A 39 9.35 -18.33 19.04
C LEU A 39 10.76 -17.81 19.27
N ALA A 40 11.77 -18.65 19.08
CA ALA A 40 13.15 -18.30 19.33
C ALA A 40 13.60 -17.05 18.55
N GLN A 41 14.50 -16.26 19.16
CA GLN A 41 14.93 -14.94 18.66
C GLN A 41 15.43 -14.96 17.20
N ASN A 42 16.11 -16.03 16.80
CA ASN A 42 16.60 -16.18 15.42
C ASN A 42 15.45 -16.19 14.40
N TRP A 43 14.33 -16.84 14.71
CA TRP A 43 13.14 -16.86 13.86
C TRP A 43 12.43 -15.51 13.84
N GLN A 44 12.35 -14.83 15.00
CA GLN A 44 11.80 -13.48 15.05
C GLN A 44 12.61 -12.49 14.20
N ASN A 45 13.95 -12.63 14.21
CA ASN A 45 14.83 -11.82 13.36
C ASN A 45 14.62 -12.11 11.87
N LEU A 46 14.32 -13.35 11.50
CA LEU A 46 13.95 -13.68 10.11
C LEU A 46 12.63 -13.06 9.71
N VAL A 47 11.60 -13.14 10.55
CA VAL A 47 10.32 -12.43 10.29
C VAL A 47 10.57 -10.95 10.06
N ARG A 48 11.37 -10.30 10.92
CA ARG A 48 11.76 -8.90 10.74
C ARG A 48 12.44 -8.66 9.37
N THR A 49 13.41 -9.51 9.01
CA THR A 49 14.11 -9.40 7.73
C THR A 49 13.12 -9.47 6.57
N HIS A 50 12.18 -10.41 6.60
CA HIS A 50 11.20 -10.64 5.55
C HIS A 50 10.14 -9.51 5.45
N VAL A 51 9.90 -8.77 6.53
CA VAL A 51 9.07 -7.54 6.47
C VAL A 51 9.77 -6.45 5.65
N PHE A 52 11.10 -6.37 5.67
CA PHE A 52 11.86 -5.29 5.02
C PHE A 52 12.48 -5.66 3.66
N GLU A 53 12.61 -6.95 3.32
CA GLU A 53 13.38 -7.38 2.14
C GLU A 53 12.67 -7.12 0.81
N LYS A 54 11.36 -6.87 0.83
CA LYS A 54 10.60 -6.55 -0.39
C LYS A 54 9.58 -5.45 -0.16
N LYS A 55 9.16 -4.83 -1.27
CA LYS A 55 8.03 -3.90 -1.30
C LYS A 55 6.72 -4.69 -1.28
N HIS A 56 6.07 -4.74 -0.11
CA HIS A 56 4.77 -5.38 0.01
C HIS A 56 3.71 -4.61 -0.75
N LYS A 57 2.83 -5.32 -1.46
CA LYS A 57 1.74 -4.72 -2.22
C LYS A 57 0.43 -4.72 -1.43
N GLY A 58 -0.30 -3.61 -1.51
CA GLY A 58 -1.69 -3.53 -1.04
C GLY A 58 -2.63 -4.44 -1.84
N VAL A 59 -3.76 -4.77 -1.27
CA VAL A 59 -4.72 -5.73 -1.86
C VAL A 59 -5.79 -5.08 -2.72
N LEU A 60 -5.95 -3.76 -2.68
CA LEU A 60 -6.94 -3.03 -3.47
C LEU A 60 -6.43 -2.63 -4.85
N THR A 61 -5.20 -2.14 -4.93
CA THR A 61 -4.64 -1.54 -6.16
C THR A 61 -3.31 -2.16 -6.57
N GLY A 62 -2.73 -3.06 -5.76
CA GLY A 62 -1.38 -3.58 -6.00
C GLY A 62 -0.27 -2.55 -5.78
N SER A 63 -0.59 -1.35 -5.30
CA SER A 63 0.38 -0.30 -4.95
C SER A 63 1.22 -0.72 -3.75
N GLU A 64 2.41 -0.12 -3.61
CA GLU A 64 3.31 -0.38 -2.48
C GLU A 64 2.63 -0.01 -1.15
N LEU A 65 2.74 -0.90 -0.16
CA LEU A 65 2.29 -0.66 1.21
C LEU A 65 3.21 0.37 1.88
N CYS A 66 2.63 1.37 2.51
CA CYS A 66 3.36 2.39 3.26
C CYS A 66 2.66 2.71 4.58
N ASP A 67 3.40 3.32 5.49
CA ASP A 67 2.92 3.87 6.77
C ASP A 67 2.18 2.84 7.62
N VAL A 68 2.83 1.67 7.81
CA VAL A 68 2.29 0.54 8.57
C VAL A 68 3.30 0.07 9.61
N LYS A 69 2.86 -0.09 10.85
CA LYS A 69 3.58 -0.82 11.88
C LYS A 69 3.16 -2.29 11.84
N VAL A 70 4.12 -3.17 11.63
CA VAL A 70 3.96 -4.62 11.67
C VAL A 70 4.46 -5.11 13.02
N THR A 71 3.61 -5.76 13.82
CA THR A 71 4.00 -6.31 15.12
C THR A 71 3.83 -7.83 15.11
N LEU A 72 4.90 -8.56 15.38
CA LEU A 72 4.85 -10.01 15.56
C LEU A 72 4.23 -10.33 16.93
N LEU A 73 3.13 -11.07 16.94
CA LEU A 73 2.43 -11.46 18.17
C LEU A 73 2.77 -12.87 18.62
N THR A 74 2.80 -13.80 17.70
CA THR A 74 3.17 -15.20 17.93
C THR A 74 3.61 -15.85 16.64
N GLY A 75 4.25 -16.99 16.75
CA GLY A 75 4.64 -17.82 15.62
C GLY A 75 5.06 -19.20 16.08
N ARG A 76 5.18 -20.11 15.14
CA ARG A 76 5.56 -21.49 15.42
C ARG A 76 6.54 -22.02 14.38
N SER A 77 7.56 -22.70 14.87
CA SER A 77 8.51 -23.49 14.07
C SER A 77 8.37 -24.97 14.41
N HIS A 78 8.85 -25.83 13.54
CA HIS A 78 8.95 -27.25 13.78
C HIS A 78 10.44 -27.69 13.76
N LEU A 79 10.89 -28.42 14.77
CA LEU A 79 12.30 -28.76 14.99
C LEU A 79 13.01 -29.40 13.78
N LYS A 80 12.28 -30.19 12.97
CA LYS A 80 12.82 -30.96 11.85
C LYS A 80 12.45 -30.41 10.47
N HIS A 81 11.47 -29.50 10.40
CA HIS A 81 10.83 -29.11 9.15
C HIS A 81 10.82 -27.60 8.89
N THR A 82 11.41 -26.81 9.78
CA THR A 82 11.46 -25.35 9.57
C THR A 82 12.79 -24.92 9.01
N GLU A 83 12.76 -24.27 7.87
CA GLU A 83 13.88 -23.57 7.25
C GLU A 83 13.61 -22.06 7.17
N GLY A 84 14.67 -21.26 6.94
CA GLY A 84 14.53 -19.80 6.90
C GLY A 84 13.53 -19.31 5.84
N GLY A 85 13.46 -20.00 4.69
CA GLY A 85 12.53 -19.70 3.62
C GLY A 85 11.05 -19.89 3.99
N ASP A 86 10.75 -20.76 4.96
CA ASP A 86 9.39 -21.01 5.40
C ASP A 86 8.81 -19.79 6.14
N PHE A 87 9.65 -19.14 6.96
CA PHE A 87 9.27 -17.89 7.61
C PHE A 87 9.09 -16.73 6.63
N ARG A 88 9.83 -16.72 5.50
CA ARG A 88 9.58 -15.77 4.40
C ARG A 88 8.16 -15.92 3.87
N GLU A 89 7.81 -17.14 3.49
CA GLU A 89 6.51 -17.46 2.93
C GLU A 89 5.36 -17.19 3.92
N ALA A 90 5.52 -17.58 5.17
CA ALA A 90 4.53 -17.33 6.21
C ALA A 90 4.37 -15.83 6.49
N THR A 91 5.46 -15.06 6.56
CA THR A 91 5.43 -13.60 6.79
C THR A 91 4.70 -12.87 5.66
N TYR A 92 4.99 -13.20 4.41
CA TYR A 92 4.34 -12.57 3.25
C TYR A 92 2.83 -12.86 3.24
N ARG A 93 2.44 -14.10 3.52
CA ARG A 93 1.04 -14.50 3.62
C ARG A 93 0.33 -13.82 4.79
N ALA A 94 0.99 -13.68 5.94
CA ALA A 94 0.42 -12.98 7.09
C ALA A 94 0.12 -11.51 6.79
N ILE A 95 1.06 -10.80 6.16
CA ILE A 95 0.85 -9.41 5.73
C ILE A 95 -0.32 -9.35 4.74
N ARG A 96 -0.30 -10.19 3.72
CA ARG A 96 -1.29 -10.21 2.66
C ARG A 96 -2.69 -10.54 3.16
N GLN A 97 -2.80 -11.55 4.03
CA GLN A 97 -4.03 -11.95 4.68
C GLN A 97 -4.60 -10.84 5.57
N GLY A 98 -3.75 -10.22 6.41
CA GLY A 98 -4.15 -9.11 7.26
C GLY A 98 -4.68 -7.90 6.48
N LEU A 99 -4.03 -7.53 5.38
CA LEU A 99 -4.52 -6.50 4.47
C LEU A 99 -5.87 -6.87 3.84
N GLY A 100 -6.05 -8.15 3.48
CA GLY A 100 -7.33 -8.66 2.98
C GLY A 100 -8.46 -8.50 3.98
N THR A 101 -8.21 -8.85 5.24
CA THR A 101 -9.18 -8.70 6.33
C THR A 101 -9.55 -7.24 6.57
N ILE A 102 -8.56 -6.33 6.57
CA ILE A 102 -8.77 -4.88 6.73
C ILE A 102 -9.60 -4.34 5.55
N ALA A 103 -9.27 -4.73 4.32
CA ALA A 103 -10.01 -4.31 3.13
C ALA A 103 -11.47 -4.79 3.15
N ALA A 104 -11.72 -6.03 3.56
CA ALA A 104 -13.07 -6.59 3.69
C ALA A 104 -13.92 -5.88 4.77
N SER A 105 -13.27 -5.32 5.80
CA SER A 105 -13.96 -4.51 6.83
C SER A 105 -14.20 -3.05 6.43
N GLY A 106 -13.79 -2.63 5.22
CA GLY A 106 -13.89 -1.25 4.76
C GLY A 106 -12.97 -0.26 5.47
N GLN A 107 -11.98 -0.75 6.20
CA GLN A 107 -11.04 0.07 6.99
C GLN A 107 -9.71 0.33 6.26
N ASN A 108 -9.62 -0.02 4.98
CA ASN A 108 -8.41 0.17 4.18
C ASN A 108 -8.53 1.42 3.32
N ASP A 109 -7.68 2.40 3.57
CA ASP A 109 -7.59 3.61 2.77
C ASP A 109 -6.52 3.46 1.70
N THR A 110 -6.90 3.73 0.46
CA THR A 110 -5.94 3.91 -0.63
C THR A 110 -5.40 5.34 -0.55
N ALA A 111 -4.09 5.48 -0.42
CA ALA A 111 -3.44 6.77 -0.47
C ALA A 111 -3.25 7.21 -1.93
N GLY A 112 -3.74 8.39 -2.27
CA GLY A 112 -3.49 9.07 -3.53
C GLY A 112 -2.25 9.97 -3.43
N ALA A 113 -1.37 9.91 -4.42
CA ALA A 113 -0.23 10.82 -4.51
C ALA A 113 -0.71 12.27 -4.74
N LEU A 114 -0.11 13.21 -4.04
CA LEU A 114 -0.33 14.65 -4.21
C LEU A 114 0.85 15.29 -4.90
N LEU A 115 0.56 16.24 -5.75
CA LEU A 115 1.53 17.14 -6.33
C LEU A 115 1.28 18.57 -5.82
N ARG A 116 2.33 19.24 -5.41
CA ARG A 116 2.36 20.69 -5.32
C ARG A 116 2.68 21.22 -6.71
N PHE A 117 2.05 22.31 -7.09
CA PHE A 117 2.26 22.93 -8.39
C PHE A 117 2.50 24.43 -8.29
N SER A 118 3.24 24.95 -9.27
CA SER A 118 3.30 26.37 -9.62
C SER A 118 3.00 26.50 -11.10
N ILE A 119 1.97 27.27 -11.44
CA ILE A 119 1.48 27.45 -12.81
C ILE A 119 1.54 28.93 -13.15
N SER A 120 2.20 29.27 -14.26
CA SER A 120 2.30 30.63 -14.79
C SER A 120 1.68 30.69 -16.19
N LEU A 121 0.79 31.65 -16.41
CA LEU A 121 0.11 31.88 -17.69
C LEU A 121 -0.31 33.35 -17.89
N GLU A 122 -0.80 33.69 -19.07
CA GLU A 122 -1.34 35.03 -19.36
C GLU A 122 -2.62 35.30 -18.56
N SER A 123 -2.77 36.48 -17.98
CA SER A 123 -3.87 36.85 -17.06
C SER A 123 -5.27 36.63 -17.64
N GLU A 124 -5.43 36.76 -18.96
CA GLU A 124 -6.70 36.52 -19.66
C GLU A 124 -7.21 35.07 -19.49
N GLN A 125 -6.31 34.12 -19.26
CA GLN A 125 -6.62 32.70 -19.13
C GLN A 125 -6.81 32.23 -17.67
N ALA A 126 -6.64 33.13 -16.71
CA ALA A 126 -6.69 32.86 -15.28
C ALA A 126 -8.01 32.20 -14.86
N GLY A 127 -9.13 32.73 -15.35
CA GLY A 127 -10.47 32.20 -15.02
C GLY A 127 -10.66 30.73 -15.45
N ARG A 128 -10.15 30.37 -16.63
CA ARG A 128 -10.18 28.99 -17.11
C ARG A 128 -9.34 28.08 -16.24
N LEU A 129 -8.10 28.46 -15.95
CA LEU A 129 -7.22 27.67 -15.09
C LEU A 129 -7.86 27.41 -13.71
N MET A 130 -8.40 28.47 -13.07
CA MET A 130 -9.01 28.30 -11.75
C MET A 130 -10.24 27.39 -11.80
N ALA A 131 -11.07 27.47 -12.83
CA ALA A 131 -12.22 26.59 -13.00
C ALA A 131 -11.78 25.11 -13.22
N ASP A 132 -10.74 24.89 -14.01
CA ASP A 132 -10.19 23.54 -14.25
C ASP A 132 -9.61 22.97 -12.97
N LEU A 133 -8.83 23.73 -12.19
CA LEU A 133 -8.25 23.29 -10.92
C LEU A 133 -9.33 22.99 -9.86
N GLN A 134 -10.41 23.77 -9.82
CA GLN A 134 -11.56 23.49 -8.95
C GLN A 134 -12.26 22.18 -9.33
N ARG A 135 -12.50 21.97 -10.63
CA ARG A 135 -13.06 20.71 -11.13
C ARG A 135 -12.19 19.49 -10.81
N MET A 136 -10.87 19.66 -10.81
CA MET A 136 -9.87 18.66 -10.43
C MET A 136 -9.67 18.54 -8.91
N GLU A 137 -10.49 19.20 -8.11
CA GLU A 137 -10.40 19.21 -6.64
C GLU A 137 -9.04 19.65 -6.08
N CYS A 138 -8.34 20.52 -6.81
CA CYS A 138 -7.10 21.11 -6.35
C CYS A 138 -7.35 22.23 -5.34
N SER A 139 -6.50 22.35 -4.35
CA SER A 139 -6.45 23.51 -3.46
C SER A 139 -5.35 24.47 -3.93
N PHE A 140 -5.63 25.77 -3.98
CA PHE A 140 -4.69 26.77 -4.41
C PHE A 140 -4.86 28.08 -3.64
N GLY A 141 -3.75 28.83 -3.58
CA GLY A 141 -3.70 30.13 -2.91
C GLY A 141 -4.27 31.26 -3.75
N SER A 142 -4.08 32.50 -3.28
CA SER A 142 -4.40 33.68 -4.07
C SER A 142 -3.46 33.81 -5.26
N PRO A 143 -3.97 34.14 -6.46
CA PRO A 143 -3.13 34.37 -7.62
C PRO A 143 -2.22 35.59 -7.40
N GLN A 144 -0.97 35.44 -7.80
CA GLN A 144 0.03 36.52 -7.83
C GLN A 144 0.09 37.06 -9.25
N MET A 145 0.00 38.38 -9.37
CA MET A 145 0.07 39.06 -10.68
C MET A 145 1.47 39.67 -10.88
N GLU A 146 2.11 39.27 -11.95
CA GLU A 146 3.39 39.81 -12.39
C GLU A 146 3.24 40.36 -13.81
N GLU A 147 3.07 41.68 -13.94
CA GLU A 147 2.79 42.36 -15.21
C GLU A 147 1.52 41.77 -15.89
N GLU A 148 1.69 41.14 -17.06
CA GLU A 148 0.61 40.51 -17.83
C GLU A 148 0.42 39.03 -17.50
N ARG A 149 1.22 38.48 -16.57
CA ARG A 149 1.19 37.07 -16.19
C ARG A 149 0.61 36.88 -14.80
N MET A 150 -0.08 35.76 -14.63
CA MET A 150 -0.54 35.27 -13.33
C MET A 150 0.32 34.06 -12.94
N ILE A 151 0.72 34.00 -11.69
CA ILE A 151 1.31 32.83 -11.06
C ILE A 151 0.32 32.31 -10.00
N LEU A 152 0.04 31.02 -10.07
CA LEU A 152 -0.85 30.33 -9.14
C LEU A 152 -0.13 29.11 -8.55
N GLU A 153 -0.05 29.08 -7.23
CA GLU A 153 0.52 27.97 -6.50
C GLU A 153 -0.56 27.19 -5.75
N GLY A 154 -0.39 25.86 -5.68
CA GLY A 154 -1.36 25.02 -5.03
C GLY A 154 -0.91 23.56 -4.95
N ARG A 155 -1.85 22.70 -4.58
CA ARG A 155 -1.66 21.26 -4.49
C ARG A 155 -2.92 20.53 -4.97
N GLY A 156 -2.73 19.34 -5.50
CA GLY A 156 -3.84 18.52 -5.98
C GLY A 156 -3.45 17.08 -6.28
N PRO A 157 -4.44 16.22 -6.57
CA PRO A 157 -4.20 14.81 -6.85
C PRO A 157 -3.34 14.61 -8.10
N ALA A 158 -2.28 13.81 -7.98
CA ALA A 158 -1.39 13.49 -9.11
C ALA A 158 -2.16 12.82 -10.25
N ALA A 159 -3.18 12.02 -9.95
CA ALA A 159 -3.96 11.29 -10.94
C ALA A 159 -4.62 12.20 -11.97
N VAL A 160 -5.15 13.36 -11.56
CA VAL A 160 -5.81 14.33 -12.47
C VAL A 160 -4.81 15.33 -13.05
N LEU A 161 -3.83 15.80 -12.26
CA LEU A 161 -2.85 16.78 -12.71
C LEU A 161 -1.91 16.22 -13.79
N SER A 162 -1.55 14.94 -13.72
CA SER A 162 -0.66 14.29 -14.70
C SER A 162 -1.22 14.28 -16.12
N GLY A 163 -2.55 14.24 -16.27
CA GLY A 163 -3.23 14.26 -17.57
C GLY A 163 -3.51 15.66 -18.12
N TYR A 164 -3.46 16.68 -17.27
CA TYR A 164 -3.91 18.04 -17.61
C TYR A 164 -3.00 18.78 -18.60
N GLY A 165 -1.74 18.39 -18.70
CA GLY A 165 -0.72 19.10 -19.51
C GLY A 165 -1.11 19.33 -20.96
N ARG A 166 -1.78 18.39 -21.64
CA ARG A 166 -2.21 18.56 -23.04
C ARG A 166 -3.26 19.67 -23.19
N GLU A 167 -4.25 19.68 -22.32
CA GLU A 167 -5.32 20.67 -22.33
C GLU A 167 -4.72 22.05 -22.03
N PHE A 168 -3.85 22.15 -21.03
CA PHE A 168 -3.15 23.38 -20.64
C PHE A 168 -2.32 23.95 -21.81
N ILE A 169 -1.48 23.15 -22.45
CA ILE A 169 -0.65 23.59 -23.59
C ILE A 169 -1.55 24.08 -24.75
N SER A 170 -2.66 23.39 -24.99
CA SER A 170 -3.59 23.73 -26.09
C SER A 170 -4.16 25.13 -25.91
N TYR A 171 -4.76 25.45 -24.76
CA TYR A 171 -5.41 26.77 -24.60
C TYR A 171 -4.42 27.91 -24.29
N THR A 172 -3.27 27.60 -23.68
CA THR A 172 -2.20 28.60 -23.48
C THR A 172 -1.35 28.83 -24.74
N ARG A 173 -1.61 28.06 -25.82
CA ARG A 173 -0.81 28.10 -27.06
C ARG A 173 0.69 27.89 -26.81
N GLY A 174 1.02 27.08 -25.81
CA GLY A 174 2.41 26.81 -25.40
C GLY A 174 3.11 27.92 -24.60
N LYS A 175 2.42 29.00 -24.26
CA LYS A 175 3.02 30.12 -23.48
C LYS A 175 2.90 29.91 -21.97
N GLY A 176 2.05 28.98 -21.50
CA GLY A 176 1.92 28.64 -20.11
C GLY A 176 3.06 27.72 -19.65
N VAL A 177 3.42 27.83 -18.37
CA VAL A 177 4.42 26.97 -17.71
C VAL A 177 3.79 26.30 -16.50
N MET A 178 3.96 25.00 -16.37
CA MET A 178 3.56 24.21 -15.20
C MET A 178 4.77 23.50 -14.61
N SER A 179 4.98 23.65 -13.32
CA SER A 179 5.97 22.92 -12.54
C SER A 179 5.30 22.12 -11.45
N PHE A 180 5.73 20.88 -11.25
CA PHE A 180 5.17 19.96 -10.26
C PHE A 180 6.27 19.40 -9.37
N TRP A 181 5.92 19.23 -8.09
CA TRP A 181 6.75 18.56 -7.09
C TRP A 181 5.90 17.56 -6.30
N PHE A 182 6.46 16.43 -5.97
CA PHE A 182 5.79 15.45 -5.10
C PHE A 182 5.57 16.06 -3.71
N ASP A 183 4.34 15.99 -3.20
CA ASP A 183 3.91 16.59 -1.92
C ASP A 183 3.32 15.54 -0.95
N GLY A 184 3.71 14.28 -1.10
CA GLY A 184 3.26 13.19 -0.22
C GLY A 184 2.01 12.47 -0.72
N TYR A 185 1.35 11.79 0.22
CA TYR A 185 0.14 11.01 -0.05
C TYR A 185 -1.00 11.46 0.88
N GLU A 186 -2.23 11.39 0.42
CA GLU A 186 -3.44 11.61 1.23
C GLU A 186 -4.48 10.51 0.97
N PRO A 187 -5.44 10.26 1.93
CA PRO A 187 -6.54 9.36 1.67
C PRO A 187 -7.27 9.74 0.38
N CYS A 188 -7.49 8.75 -0.48
CA CYS A 188 -8.14 8.99 -1.76
C CYS A 188 -9.64 9.19 -1.56
N LYS A 189 -10.18 10.34 -1.99
CA LYS A 189 -11.61 10.65 -1.88
C LYS A 189 -12.48 9.74 -2.77
N HIS A 190 -11.97 9.35 -3.93
CA HIS A 190 -12.66 8.51 -4.93
C HIS A 190 -12.06 7.11 -4.97
N GLN A 191 -11.80 6.52 -3.80
CA GLN A 191 -11.12 5.23 -3.68
C GLN A 191 -11.77 4.14 -4.53
N GLN A 192 -13.10 4.01 -4.47
CA GLN A 192 -13.81 2.94 -5.17
C GLN A 192 -13.64 3.04 -6.69
N GLU A 193 -13.80 4.23 -7.26
CA GLU A 193 -13.63 4.47 -8.70
C GLU A 193 -12.20 4.13 -9.16
N ILE A 194 -11.20 4.52 -8.36
CA ILE A 194 -9.78 4.24 -8.67
C ILE A 194 -9.48 2.75 -8.57
N VAL A 195 -10.01 2.06 -7.56
CA VAL A 195 -9.86 0.60 -7.41
C VAL A 195 -10.48 -0.12 -8.60
N GLU A 196 -11.68 0.27 -9.03
CA GLU A 196 -12.35 -0.29 -10.21
C GLU A 196 -11.57 -0.01 -11.49
N GLN A 197 -11.07 1.21 -11.67
CA GLN A 197 -10.27 1.60 -12.84
C GLN A 197 -8.95 0.83 -12.94
N ILE A 198 -8.26 0.61 -11.82
CA ILE A 198 -7.02 -0.17 -11.76
C ILE A 198 -7.30 -1.65 -11.98
N GLY A 199 -8.43 -2.16 -11.46
CA GLY A 199 -8.88 -3.53 -11.66
C GLY A 199 -7.88 -4.59 -11.15
N TYR A 200 -7.10 -4.29 -10.10
CA TYR A 200 -6.12 -5.22 -9.56
C TYR A 200 -6.79 -6.44 -8.94
N GLN A 201 -6.37 -7.63 -9.38
CA GLN A 201 -6.90 -8.91 -8.92
C GLN A 201 -5.86 -9.63 -8.07
N ARG A 202 -5.96 -9.48 -6.75
CA ARG A 202 -4.99 -10.04 -5.78
C ARG A 202 -4.87 -11.57 -5.85
N GLU A 203 -5.91 -12.27 -6.22
CA GLU A 203 -5.94 -13.74 -6.33
C GLU A 203 -5.15 -14.23 -7.56
N ARG A 204 -4.92 -13.35 -8.55
CA ARG A 204 -4.12 -13.65 -9.75
C ARG A 204 -2.67 -13.21 -9.64
N ASP A 205 -2.31 -12.50 -8.58
CA ASP A 205 -0.91 -12.08 -8.35
C ASP A 205 -0.12 -13.24 -7.73
N LEU A 206 0.49 -14.07 -8.58
CA LEU A 206 1.25 -15.25 -8.17
C LEU A 206 2.53 -14.91 -7.42
N GLU A 207 3.08 -13.71 -7.60
CA GLU A 207 4.26 -13.23 -6.85
C GLU A 207 3.92 -12.82 -5.41
N ASN A 208 2.63 -12.53 -5.17
CA ASN A 208 2.12 -12.11 -3.86
C ASN A 208 0.88 -12.93 -3.49
N PRO A 209 1.02 -14.24 -3.26
CA PRO A 209 -0.11 -15.13 -3.02
C PRO A 209 -0.88 -14.73 -1.76
N SER A 210 -2.20 -14.78 -1.86
CA SER A 210 -3.11 -14.46 -0.75
C SER A 210 -3.52 -15.70 0.06
N CYS A 211 -3.27 -16.91 -0.45
CA CYS A 211 -3.57 -18.16 0.25
C CYS A 211 -2.41 -18.58 1.17
N SER A 212 -2.72 -19.25 2.28
CA SER A 212 -1.76 -20.01 3.07
C SER A 212 -1.72 -21.47 2.61
N VAL A 213 -0.64 -22.19 2.96
CA VAL A 213 -0.46 -23.59 2.59
C VAL A 213 -0.44 -24.42 3.86
N PHE A 214 -1.37 -25.34 3.98
CA PHE A 214 -1.48 -26.32 5.08
C PHE A 214 -1.18 -27.72 4.57
N CYS A 215 -0.88 -28.66 5.48
CA CYS A 215 -0.61 -30.04 5.14
C CYS A 215 -1.63 -30.97 5.82
N SER A 216 -2.18 -31.89 5.06
CA SER A 216 -3.01 -32.99 5.58
C SER A 216 -2.66 -34.27 4.86
N HIS A 217 -2.50 -35.36 5.62
CA HIS A 217 -2.15 -36.68 5.10
C HIS A 217 -0.93 -36.70 4.18
N GLY A 218 0.07 -35.82 4.44
CA GLY A 218 1.29 -35.74 3.67
C GLY A 218 1.18 -34.95 2.34
N ALA A 219 0.08 -34.25 2.11
CA ALA A 219 -0.13 -33.39 0.94
C ALA A 219 -0.39 -31.92 1.37
N GLY A 220 0.34 -31.00 0.75
CA GLY A 220 0.09 -29.57 0.93
C GLY A 220 -1.17 -29.13 0.16
N PHE A 221 -2.00 -28.29 0.75
CA PHE A 221 -3.17 -27.71 0.11
C PHE A 221 -3.30 -26.21 0.41
N PRO A 222 -3.73 -25.39 -0.55
CA PRO A 222 -3.94 -23.98 -0.33
C PRO A 222 -5.24 -23.72 0.42
N VAL A 223 -5.21 -22.79 1.38
CA VAL A 223 -6.38 -22.27 2.09
C VAL A 223 -6.51 -20.77 1.74
N PRO A 224 -7.69 -20.33 1.26
CA PRO A 224 -7.94 -18.92 0.94
C PRO A 224 -7.73 -18.01 2.16
N TRP A 225 -7.36 -16.76 1.90
CA TRP A 225 -7.01 -15.79 2.94
C TRP A 225 -8.11 -15.55 3.97
N ASP A 226 -9.38 -15.62 3.59
CA ASP A 226 -10.57 -15.44 4.44
C ASP A 226 -10.88 -16.66 5.31
N GLU A 227 -10.36 -17.83 4.97
CA GLU A 227 -10.56 -19.07 5.72
C GLU A 227 -9.35 -19.44 6.61
N VAL A 228 -8.18 -18.84 6.41
CA VAL A 228 -6.92 -19.17 7.10
C VAL A 228 -7.10 -19.25 8.63
N GLN A 229 -7.89 -18.33 9.20
CA GLN A 229 -8.12 -18.28 10.65
C GLN A 229 -8.73 -19.57 11.23
N ASN A 230 -9.45 -20.36 10.43
CA ASN A 230 -10.06 -21.61 10.86
C ASN A 230 -9.06 -22.78 10.92
N TYR A 231 -7.88 -22.61 10.32
CA TYR A 231 -6.87 -23.66 10.16
C TYR A 231 -5.59 -23.41 10.98
N ILE A 232 -5.40 -22.21 11.55
CA ILE A 232 -4.19 -21.86 12.30
C ILE A 232 -3.92 -22.79 13.48
N HIS A 233 -2.64 -23.07 13.74
CA HIS A 233 -2.18 -23.94 14.82
C HIS A 233 -1.79 -23.19 16.09
N CYS A 234 -1.40 -21.92 16.00
CA CYS A 234 -1.20 -21.05 17.17
C CYS A 234 -2.53 -20.48 17.64
N LYS A 235 -2.81 -20.64 18.92
CA LYS A 235 -4.03 -20.10 19.56
C LYS A 235 -3.68 -18.96 20.49
#